data_e00f817d8443ebc62ee6e61cd56f71ac
#
_entry.id   e00f817d8443ebc62ee6e61cd56f71ac
#
_cell.length_a   1.000
_cell.length_b   1.000
_cell.length_c   1.000
_cell.angle_alpha   90.00
_cell.angle_beta   90.00
_cell.angle_gamma   90.00
#
_symmetry.space_group_name_H-M   'P 1'
#
loop_
_entity.id
_entity.type
_entity.pdbx_description
1 polymer ?
#
loop_
_entity_poly.entity_id
_entity_poly.type
_entity_poly.pdbx_seq_one_letter_code
_entity_poly.pdbx_strand_id
1 'polypeptide(L)'
;MQKDKWLAPILKGETHALALQKNIPIRLMASIISQQLSTKVAAIIFDRFVALYPAKKPTIQKVLDTPEETLRGIGISYAKIKYIYAVANFCLEHKITDKKIQELSNEAVIELLTQIKGVGKWTVEMLLMFSLGREDVFAVDDLGIQQAMTMLYHLDPTNKKQLKIDMLERSKAWSPYRTYACLHLWRWKDDK
;
A
#
# COMPACT_ATOMS: atom_id res chain seq x y z
N MET A 1 20.92 7.56 2.06
CA MET A 1 20.53 6.96 3.37
C MET A 1 21.71 6.84 4.32
N GLN A 2 22.83 6.23 3.94
CA GLN A 2 24.01 6.05 4.84
C GLN A 2 24.64 7.35 5.37
N LYS A 3 24.47 8.47 4.69
CA LYS A 3 24.94 9.79 5.13
C LYS A 3 24.03 10.47 6.18
N ASP A 4 22.83 9.94 6.38
CA ASP A 4 21.91 10.43 7.39
C ASP A 4 22.28 9.84 8.76
N LYS A 5 22.81 10.69 9.66
CA LYS A 5 23.32 10.25 10.97
C LYS A 5 22.30 9.59 11.87
N TRP A 6 21.02 9.86 11.67
CA TRP A 6 19.92 9.27 12.43
C TRP A 6 19.41 7.98 11.80
N LEU A 7 19.28 7.96 10.47
CA LEU A 7 18.81 6.79 9.75
C LEU A 7 19.88 5.69 9.65
N ALA A 8 21.14 6.05 9.44
CA ALA A 8 22.21 5.07 9.22
C ALA A 8 22.30 3.97 10.30
N PRO A 9 22.16 4.27 11.62
CA PRO A 9 22.22 3.23 12.66
C PRO A 9 21.12 2.19 12.58
N ILE A 10 19.95 2.51 11.99
CA ILE A 10 18.80 1.62 11.87
C ILE A 10 18.74 0.85 10.55
N LEU A 11 19.65 1.15 9.60
CA LEU A 11 19.80 0.41 8.34
C LEU A 11 20.47 -0.96 8.57
N LYS A 12 19.93 -1.77 9.49
CA LYS A 12 20.47 -3.08 9.85
C LYS A 12 19.62 -4.20 9.27
N GLY A 13 20.28 -5.34 8.95
CA GLY A 13 19.62 -6.54 8.44
C GLY A 13 19.13 -6.40 7.00
N GLU A 14 18.68 -7.55 6.47
CA GLU A 14 18.15 -7.61 5.12
C GLU A 14 16.77 -6.95 5.04
N THR A 15 16.55 -6.15 4.02
CA THR A 15 15.20 -5.73 3.61
C THR A 15 14.63 -6.78 2.67
N HIS A 16 13.33 -7.03 2.77
CA HIS A 16 12.67 -7.87 1.79
C HIS A 16 12.88 -7.31 0.39
N ALA A 17 13.26 -8.18 -0.54
CA ALA A 17 13.37 -7.79 -1.94
C ALA A 17 12.01 -7.27 -2.43
N LEU A 18 12.00 -6.09 -3.02
CA LEU A 18 10.81 -5.54 -3.66
C LEU A 18 10.54 -6.38 -4.91
N ALA A 19 9.38 -7.01 -4.97
CA ALA A 19 9.02 -7.91 -6.07
C ALA A 19 7.85 -7.33 -6.87
N LEU A 20 7.99 -7.39 -8.19
CA LEU A 20 6.88 -7.09 -9.09
C LEU A 20 5.82 -8.19 -9.00
N GLN A 21 4.63 -7.81 -8.56
CA GLN A 21 3.47 -8.70 -8.48
C GLN A 21 2.65 -8.64 -9.76
N LYS A 22 1.93 -9.72 -10.07
CA LYS A 22 0.96 -9.76 -11.17
C LYS A 22 -0.46 -9.50 -10.65
N ASN A 23 -1.34 -9.13 -11.56
CA ASN A 23 -2.76 -8.89 -11.32
C ASN A 23 -2.98 -7.71 -10.35
N ILE A 24 -2.47 -6.55 -10.75
CA ILE A 24 -2.53 -5.31 -9.96
C ILE A 24 -3.94 -4.96 -9.49
N PRO A 25 -5.02 -5.13 -10.28
CA PRO A 25 -6.38 -4.90 -9.79
C PRO A 25 -6.73 -5.75 -8.55
N ILE A 26 -6.35 -7.01 -8.54
CA ILE A 26 -6.61 -7.90 -7.39
C ILE A 26 -5.73 -7.52 -6.19
N ARG A 27 -4.50 -7.05 -6.42
CA ARG A 27 -3.63 -6.52 -5.35
C ARG A 27 -4.23 -5.26 -4.72
N LEU A 28 -4.83 -4.39 -5.52
CA LEU A 28 -5.55 -3.22 -5.00
C LEU A 28 -6.77 -3.62 -4.16
N MET A 29 -7.53 -4.63 -4.60
CA MET A 29 -8.62 -5.20 -3.78
C MET A 29 -8.10 -5.81 -2.48
N ALA A 30 -6.96 -6.51 -2.50
CA ALA A 30 -6.30 -7.03 -1.29
C ALA A 30 -5.94 -5.91 -0.31
N SER A 31 -5.44 -4.78 -0.83
CA SER A 31 -5.15 -3.60 0.00
C SER A 31 -6.41 -3.04 0.66
N ILE A 32 -7.55 -3.01 -0.05
CA ILE A 32 -8.85 -2.62 0.53
C ILE A 32 -9.30 -3.61 1.61
N ILE A 33 -9.16 -4.91 1.36
CA ILE A 33 -9.51 -5.95 2.34
C ILE A 33 -8.70 -5.75 3.63
N SER A 34 -7.42 -5.41 3.53
CA SER A 34 -6.52 -5.27 4.68
C SER A 34 -6.73 -4.00 5.51
N GLN A 35 -7.40 -2.96 4.97
CA GLN A 35 -7.62 -1.70 5.70
C GLN A 35 -8.20 -1.95 7.10
N GLN A 36 -7.62 -1.33 8.14
CA GLN A 36 -8.08 -1.41 9.53
C GLN A 36 -8.13 -2.84 10.12
N LEU A 37 -7.34 -3.76 9.58
CA LEU A 37 -7.20 -5.12 10.09
C LEU A 37 -5.74 -5.40 10.46
N SER A 38 -5.54 -6.32 11.40
CA SER A 38 -4.19 -6.87 11.62
C SER A 38 -3.74 -7.69 10.39
N THR A 39 -2.45 -7.77 10.16
CA THR A 39 -1.86 -8.53 9.04
C THR A 39 -2.38 -9.97 8.99
N LYS A 40 -2.48 -10.63 10.15
CA LYS A 40 -2.99 -12.01 10.28
C LYS A 40 -4.45 -12.13 9.82
N VAL A 41 -5.32 -11.23 10.28
CA VAL A 41 -6.74 -11.23 9.90
C VAL A 41 -6.92 -10.90 8.43
N ALA A 42 -6.18 -9.91 7.92
CA ALA A 42 -6.20 -9.53 6.51
C ALA A 42 -5.81 -10.71 5.60
N ALA A 43 -4.76 -11.45 5.95
CA ALA A 43 -4.33 -12.63 5.20
C ALA A 43 -5.42 -13.71 5.15
N ILE A 44 -6.05 -14.01 6.30
CA ILE A 44 -7.14 -15.02 6.36
C ILE A 44 -8.32 -14.62 5.45
N ILE A 45 -8.75 -13.34 5.50
CA ILE A 45 -9.88 -12.89 4.69
C ILE A 45 -9.49 -12.89 3.20
N PHE A 46 -8.28 -12.49 2.86
CA PHE A 46 -7.82 -12.52 1.47
C PHE A 46 -7.70 -13.96 0.94
N ASP A 47 -7.22 -14.91 1.74
CA ASP A 47 -7.19 -16.33 1.37
C ASP A 47 -8.60 -16.90 1.10
N ARG A 48 -9.58 -16.53 1.93
CA ARG A 48 -10.99 -16.85 1.70
C ARG A 48 -11.52 -16.22 0.41
N PHE A 49 -11.17 -14.95 0.16
CA PHE A 49 -11.55 -14.23 -1.05
C PHE A 49 -11.04 -14.94 -2.31
N VAL A 50 -9.75 -15.26 -2.38
CA VAL A 50 -9.22 -15.94 -3.57
C VAL A 50 -9.77 -17.38 -3.70
N ALA A 51 -10.10 -18.05 -2.60
CA ALA A 51 -10.66 -19.41 -2.59
C ALA A 51 -12.07 -19.50 -3.21
N LEU A 52 -12.79 -18.39 -3.34
CA LEU A 52 -14.07 -18.34 -4.07
C LEU A 52 -13.91 -18.62 -5.58
N TYR A 53 -12.69 -18.51 -6.11
CA TYR A 53 -12.45 -18.55 -7.55
C TYR A 53 -11.68 -19.80 -7.97
N PRO A 54 -11.93 -20.33 -9.17
CA PRO A 54 -11.22 -21.50 -9.70
C PRO A 54 -9.69 -21.30 -9.63
N ALA A 55 -8.99 -22.33 -9.18
CA ALA A 55 -7.53 -22.32 -8.99
C ALA A 55 -7.00 -21.11 -8.15
N LYS A 56 -7.84 -20.51 -7.29
CA LYS A 56 -7.54 -19.30 -6.52
C LYS A 56 -7.10 -18.13 -7.40
N LYS A 57 -7.66 -18.02 -8.60
CA LYS A 57 -7.32 -16.98 -9.58
C LYS A 57 -8.56 -16.11 -9.89
N PRO A 58 -8.86 -15.11 -9.05
CA PRO A 58 -9.90 -14.13 -9.34
C PRO A 58 -9.57 -13.34 -10.61
N THR A 59 -10.60 -13.08 -11.41
CA THR A 59 -10.55 -12.09 -12.49
C THR A 59 -11.51 -10.95 -12.17
N ILE A 60 -11.31 -9.78 -12.75
CA ILE A 60 -12.19 -8.62 -12.52
C ILE A 60 -13.64 -8.98 -12.78
N GLN A 61 -13.94 -9.66 -13.92
CA GLN A 61 -15.30 -10.04 -14.26
C GLN A 61 -15.89 -11.00 -13.22
N LYS A 62 -15.18 -12.05 -12.82
CA LYS A 62 -15.67 -12.99 -11.79
C LYS A 62 -15.91 -12.31 -10.45
N VAL A 63 -15.15 -11.29 -10.10
CA VAL A 63 -15.38 -10.51 -8.87
C VAL A 63 -16.69 -9.73 -8.99
N LEU A 64 -16.97 -9.11 -10.13
CA LEU A 64 -18.24 -8.40 -10.37
C LEU A 64 -19.45 -9.35 -10.38
N ASP A 65 -19.28 -10.57 -10.88
CA ASP A 65 -20.33 -11.58 -10.92
C ASP A 65 -20.58 -12.26 -9.55
N THR A 66 -19.70 -12.02 -8.57
CA THR A 66 -19.84 -12.60 -7.21
C THR A 66 -20.86 -11.81 -6.41
N PRO A 67 -21.93 -12.42 -5.88
CA PRO A 67 -22.93 -11.72 -5.07
C PRO A 67 -22.33 -11.06 -3.82
N GLU A 68 -22.89 -9.92 -3.43
CA GLU A 68 -22.45 -9.16 -2.23
C GLU A 68 -22.50 -10.03 -0.97
N GLU A 69 -23.56 -10.86 -0.80
CA GLU A 69 -23.72 -11.75 0.34
C GLU A 69 -22.64 -12.84 0.40
N THR A 70 -22.13 -13.30 -0.73
CA THR A 70 -21.02 -14.25 -0.79
C THR A 70 -19.74 -13.60 -0.26
N LEU A 71 -19.45 -12.37 -0.68
CA LEU A 71 -18.31 -11.60 -0.18
C LEU A 71 -18.47 -11.23 1.29
N ARG A 72 -19.70 -10.95 1.73
CA ARG A 72 -20.02 -10.71 3.14
C ARG A 72 -19.75 -11.94 4.00
N GLY A 73 -20.18 -13.12 3.51
CA GLY A 73 -20.02 -14.40 4.20
C GLY A 73 -18.58 -14.81 4.50
N ILE A 74 -17.61 -14.34 3.73
CA ILE A 74 -16.17 -14.58 3.98
C ILE A 74 -15.52 -13.57 4.93
N GLY A 75 -16.29 -12.57 5.43
CA GLY A 75 -15.83 -11.60 6.43
C GLY A 75 -15.49 -10.21 5.88
N ILE A 76 -15.85 -9.89 4.64
CA ILE A 76 -15.66 -8.55 4.06
C ILE A 76 -16.85 -7.66 4.44
N SER A 77 -16.61 -6.45 4.94
CA SER A 77 -17.68 -5.50 5.27
C SER A 77 -18.36 -4.95 4.01
N TYR A 78 -19.63 -4.59 4.09
CA TYR A 78 -20.39 -4.01 2.97
C TYR A 78 -19.70 -2.77 2.36
N ALA A 79 -19.08 -1.92 3.18
CA ALA A 79 -18.32 -0.77 2.70
C ALA A 79 -17.13 -1.20 1.82
N LYS A 80 -16.36 -2.22 2.26
CA LYS A 80 -15.23 -2.75 1.50
C LYS A 80 -15.68 -3.47 0.23
N ILE A 81 -16.82 -4.17 0.25
CA ILE A 81 -17.41 -4.82 -0.94
C ILE A 81 -17.70 -3.76 -2.01
N LYS A 82 -18.34 -2.64 -1.62
CA LYS A 82 -18.59 -1.52 -2.54
C LYS A 82 -17.30 -0.95 -3.14
N TYR A 83 -16.22 -0.88 -2.35
CA TYR A 83 -14.92 -0.42 -2.85
C TYR A 83 -14.25 -1.44 -3.78
N ILE A 84 -14.40 -2.74 -3.50
CA ILE A 84 -13.91 -3.82 -4.38
C ILE A 84 -14.60 -3.75 -5.73
N TYR A 85 -15.92 -3.57 -5.76
CA TYR A 85 -16.65 -3.39 -7.02
C TYR A 85 -16.28 -2.09 -7.73
N ALA A 86 -16.03 -1.00 -6.99
CA ALA A 86 -15.54 0.25 -7.59
C ALA A 86 -14.18 0.05 -8.26
N VAL A 87 -13.25 -0.69 -7.64
CA VAL A 87 -11.97 -1.07 -8.28
C VAL A 87 -12.20 -1.89 -9.53
N ALA A 88 -13.07 -2.91 -9.46
CA ALA A 88 -13.35 -3.78 -10.60
C ALA A 88 -13.91 -3.01 -11.80
N ASN A 89 -14.94 -2.20 -11.59
CA ASN A 89 -15.56 -1.37 -12.62
C ASN A 89 -14.57 -0.37 -13.22
N PHE A 90 -13.84 0.36 -12.38
CA PHE A 90 -12.83 1.31 -12.83
C PHE A 90 -11.75 0.65 -13.69
N CYS A 91 -11.28 -0.53 -13.27
CA CYS A 91 -10.26 -1.25 -14.01
C CYS A 91 -10.76 -1.74 -15.39
N LEU A 92 -12.03 -2.12 -15.52
CA LEU A 92 -12.63 -2.47 -16.81
C LEU A 92 -12.77 -1.23 -17.70
N GLU A 93 -13.38 -0.16 -17.17
CA GLU A 93 -13.66 1.08 -17.88
C GLU A 93 -12.37 1.71 -18.45
N HIS A 94 -11.35 1.82 -17.59
CA HIS A 94 -10.07 2.42 -17.94
C HIS A 94 -9.06 1.44 -18.55
N LYS A 95 -9.46 0.18 -18.80
CA LYS A 95 -8.60 -0.89 -19.36
C LYS A 95 -7.27 -0.99 -18.62
N ILE A 96 -7.35 -1.07 -17.29
CA ILE A 96 -6.16 -1.16 -16.42
C ILE A 96 -5.54 -2.54 -16.56
N THR A 97 -4.29 -2.58 -17.00
CA THR A 97 -3.46 -3.79 -17.09
C THR A 97 -2.18 -3.61 -16.29
N ASP A 98 -1.53 -4.71 -15.92
CA ASP A 98 -0.25 -4.68 -15.23
C ASP A 98 0.78 -3.86 -16.02
N LYS A 99 0.84 -4.06 -17.35
CA LYS A 99 1.74 -3.33 -18.25
C LYS A 99 1.47 -1.82 -18.19
N LYS A 100 0.20 -1.40 -18.35
CA LYS A 100 -0.17 0.02 -18.32
C LYS A 100 0.27 0.70 -17.03
N ILE A 101 0.04 0.07 -15.87
CA ILE A 101 0.43 0.63 -14.57
C ILE A 101 1.95 0.68 -14.41
N GLN A 102 2.68 -0.30 -14.92
CA GLN A 102 4.14 -0.33 -14.84
C GLN A 102 4.82 0.78 -15.65
N GLU A 103 4.22 1.19 -16.76
CA GLU A 103 4.74 2.25 -17.65
C GLU A 103 4.50 3.67 -17.10
N LEU A 104 3.62 3.82 -16.09
CA LEU A 104 3.32 5.13 -15.48
C LEU A 104 4.34 5.50 -14.40
N SER A 105 4.54 6.82 -14.20
CA SER A 105 5.27 7.34 -13.03
C SER A 105 4.50 7.08 -11.73
N ASN A 106 5.16 7.20 -10.59
CA ASN A 106 4.49 7.04 -9.28
C ASN A 106 3.35 8.05 -9.11
N GLU A 107 3.57 9.30 -9.51
CA GLU A 107 2.60 10.39 -9.46
C GLU A 107 1.38 10.09 -10.33
N ALA A 108 1.61 9.63 -11.56
CA ALA A 108 0.54 9.27 -12.49
C ALA A 108 -0.29 8.07 -12.00
N VAL A 109 0.35 7.07 -11.35
CA VAL A 109 -0.38 5.95 -10.72
C VAL A 109 -1.22 6.45 -9.55
N ILE A 110 -0.69 7.35 -8.72
CA ILE A 110 -1.43 7.94 -7.59
C ILE A 110 -2.64 8.72 -8.12
N GLU A 111 -2.44 9.62 -9.08
CA GLU A 111 -3.51 10.42 -9.68
C GLU A 111 -4.61 9.55 -10.30
N LEU A 112 -4.22 8.51 -11.03
CA LEU A 112 -5.16 7.58 -11.68
C LEU A 112 -5.97 6.78 -10.66
N LEU A 113 -5.32 6.12 -9.72
CA LEU A 113 -5.98 5.16 -8.83
C LEU A 113 -6.72 5.81 -7.67
N THR A 114 -6.37 7.03 -7.26
CA THR A 114 -7.11 7.76 -6.22
C THR A 114 -8.47 8.27 -6.69
N GLN A 115 -8.78 8.21 -7.98
CA GLN A 115 -10.14 8.44 -8.50
C GLN A 115 -11.13 7.33 -8.08
N ILE A 116 -10.62 6.17 -7.69
CA ILE A 116 -11.46 5.03 -7.27
C ILE A 116 -11.97 5.28 -5.86
N LYS A 117 -13.29 5.20 -5.67
CA LYS A 117 -13.91 5.32 -4.35
C LYS A 117 -13.35 4.27 -3.37
N GLY A 118 -12.84 4.73 -2.24
CA GLY A 118 -12.24 3.86 -1.21
C GLY A 118 -10.73 3.64 -1.37
N VAL A 119 -10.12 4.18 -2.43
CA VAL A 119 -8.67 4.13 -2.67
C VAL A 119 -8.06 5.49 -2.37
N GLY A 120 -7.39 5.60 -1.23
CA GLY A 120 -6.63 6.80 -0.87
C GLY A 120 -5.17 6.72 -1.30
N LYS A 121 -4.48 7.86 -1.23
CA LYS A 121 -3.04 7.97 -1.57
C LYS A 121 -2.20 6.91 -0.85
N TRP A 122 -2.39 6.72 0.46
CA TRP A 122 -1.68 5.70 1.22
C TRP A 122 -1.86 4.29 0.65
N THR A 123 -3.08 3.93 0.24
CA THR A 123 -3.36 2.61 -0.39
C THR A 123 -2.57 2.44 -1.68
N VAL A 124 -2.46 3.50 -2.49
CA VAL A 124 -1.69 3.47 -3.74
C VAL A 124 -0.18 3.43 -3.44
N GLU A 125 0.31 4.14 -2.44
CA GLU A 125 1.71 4.07 -2.00
C GLU A 125 2.09 2.64 -1.57
N MET A 126 1.21 1.94 -0.82
CA MET A 126 1.42 0.53 -0.47
C MET A 126 1.44 -0.37 -1.72
N LEU A 127 0.58 -0.12 -2.71
CA LEU A 127 0.60 -0.83 -3.99
C LEU A 127 1.91 -0.58 -4.75
N LEU A 128 2.38 0.66 -4.82
CA LEU A 128 3.64 1.04 -5.46
C LEU A 128 4.82 0.30 -4.83
N MET A 129 4.92 0.28 -3.50
CA MET A 129 6.01 -0.39 -2.77
C MET A 129 5.93 -1.91 -2.91
N PHE A 130 4.81 -2.52 -2.52
CA PHE A 130 4.72 -3.96 -2.29
C PHE A 130 4.20 -4.77 -3.48
N SER A 131 3.62 -4.11 -4.49
CA SER A 131 3.12 -4.80 -5.68
C SER A 131 3.83 -4.39 -6.96
N LEU A 132 4.26 -3.14 -7.08
CA LEU A 132 5.00 -2.65 -8.24
C LEU A 132 6.52 -2.61 -8.02
N GLY A 133 6.99 -2.88 -6.80
CA GLY A 133 8.42 -2.90 -6.48
C GLY A 133 9.11 -1.55 -6.67
N ARG A 134 8.38 -0.43 -6.50
CA ARG A 134 8.95 0.90 -6.68
C ARG A 134 9.88 1.26 -5.52
N GLU A 135 11.13 1.54 -5.83
CA GLU A 135 12.17 1.78 -4.83
C GLU A 135 12.08 3.17 -4.18
N ASP A 136 11.47 4.14 -4.87
CA ASP A 136 11.45 5.54 -4.43
C ASP A 136 10.03 6.05 -4.12
N VAL A 137 9.40 5.46 -3.09
CA VAL A 137 8.11 5.88 -2.54
C VAL A 137 8.28 6.24 -1.07
N PHE A 138 7.69 7.35 -0.64
CA PHE A 138 7.70 7.77 0.77
C PHE A 138 6.27 7.98 1.26
N ALA A 139 5.81 7.09 2.14
CA ALA A 139 4.45 7.09 2.67
C ALA A 139 4.33 8.07 3.85
N VAL A 140 4.29 9.38 3.57
CA VAL A 140 4.24 10.44 4.59
C VAL A 140 2.97 10.40 5.44
N ASP A 141 1.88 9.82 4.92
CA ASP A 141 0.60 9.68 5.61
C ASP A 141 0.49 8.38 6.42
N ASP A 142 1.49 7.50 6.35
CA ASP A 142 1.53 6.28 7.14
C ASP A 142 1.82 6.58 8.62
N LEU A 143 0.92 6.09 9.50
CA LEU A 143 1.03 6.35 10.94
C LEU A 143 2.31 5.74 11.54
N GLY A 144 2.71 4.55 11.09
CA GLY A 144 3.94 3.90 11.55
C GLY A 144 5.18 4.69 11.17
N ILE A 145 5.23 5.20 9.93
CA ILE A 145 6.31 6.07 9.47
C ILE A 145 6.33 7.41 10.24
N GLN A 146 5.15 8.03 10.47
CA GLN A 146 5.08 9.25 11.26
C GLN A 146 5.62 9.04 12.67
N GLN A 147 5.20 7.96 13.35
CA GLN A 147 5.70 7.60 14.68
C GLN A 147 7.20 7.33 14.68
N ALA A 148 7.69 6.51 13.75
CA ALA A 148 9.11 6.21 13.64
C ALA A 148 9.95 7.48 13.43
N MET A 149 9.54 8.36 12.52
CA MET A 149 10.26 9.61 12.25
C MET A 149 10.19 10.59 13.42
N THR A 150 9.04 10.70 14.08
CA THR A 150 8.90 11.50 15.30
C THR A 150 9.89 11.05 16.38
N MET A 151 9.98 9.75 16.62
CA MET A 151 10.90 9.19 17.61
C MET A 151 12.36 9.33 17.19
N LEU A 152 12.69 9.02 15.94
CA LEU A 152 14.07 8.96 15.46
C LEU A 152 14.70 10.36 15.32
N TYR A 153 13.90 11.34 14.86
CA TYR A 153 14.38 12.70 14.57
C TYR A 153 13.93 13.75 15.59
N HIS A 154 13.25 13.32 16.66
CA HIS A 154 12.68 14.20 17.70
C HIS A 154 11.79 15.30 17.10
N LEU A 155 10.92 14.93 16.14
CA LEU A 155 10.00 15.88 15.51
C LEU A 155 8.79 16.13 16.42
N ASP A 156 8.21 17.33 16.30
CA ASP A 156 7.00 17.68 17.05
C ASP A 156 5.74 17.01 16.40
N PRO A 157 5.06 16.08 17.11
CA PRO A 157 3.86 15.43 16.58
C PRO A 157 2.59 16.28 16.73
N THR A 158 2.62 17.40 17.48
CA THR A 158 1.42 18.20 17.78
C THR A 158 0.97 19.00 16.56
N ASN A 159 1.89 19.49 15.76
CA ASN A 159 1.61 20.18 14.51
C ASN A 159 1.72 19.22 13.31
N LYS A 160 0.63 18.51 13.00
CA LYS A 160 0.60 17.52 11.92
C LYS A 160 1.01 18.06 10.54
N LYS A 161 0.72 19.32 10.26
CA LYS A 161 1.09 19.95 8.98
C LYS A 161 2.61 20.14 8.90
N GLN A 162 3.21 20.71 9.94
CA GLN A 162 4.64 20.93 10.00
C GLN A 162 5.40 19.59 10.04
N LEU A 163 4.92 18.61 10.82
CA LEU A 163 5.47 17.27 10.86
C LEU A 163 5.63 16.67 9.45
N LYS A 164 4.56 16.72 8.63
CA LYS A 164 4.61 16.20 7.25
C LYS A 164 5.62 16.94 6.38
N ILE A 165 5.73 18.26 6.53
CA ILE A 165 6.71 19.08 5.80
C ILE A 165 8.12 18.63 6.19
N ASP A 166 8.41 18.52 7.48
CA ASP A 166 9.73 18.14 7.99
C ASP A 166 10.13 16.71 7.56
N MET A 167 9.15 15.79 7.58
CA MET A 167 9.35 14.41 7.10
C MET A 167 9.68 14.38 5.61
N LEU A 168 8.92 15.09 4.79
CA LEU A 168 9.14 15.17 3.34
C LEU A 168 10.49 15.76 3.02
N GLU A 169 10.89 16.84 3.70
CA GLU A 169 12.19 17.49 3.48
C GLU A 169 13.34 16.54 3.79
N ARG A 170 13.29 15.84 4.94
CA ARG A 170 14.31 14.84 5.31
C ARG A 170 14.37 13.69 4.32
N SER A 171 13.22 13.20 3.86
CA SER A 171 13.15 12.06 2.95
C SER A 171 13.77 12.32 1.57
N LYS A 172 13.96 13.59 1.18
CA LYS A 172 14.63 13.94 -0.09
C LYS A 172 16.04 13.37 -0.18
N ALA A 173 16.78 13.36 0.94
CA ALA A 173 18.13 12.82 1.01
C ALA A 173 18.20 11.29 0.84
N TRP A 174 17.08 10.59 0.88
CA TRP A 174 16.99 9.13 0.74
C TRP A 174 16.68 8.69 -0.68
N SER A 175 16.23 9.61 -1.55
CA SER A 175 16.02 9.30 -2.96
C SER A 175 17.32 8.82 -3.61
N PRO A 176 17.25 7.80 -4.50
CA PRO A 176 16.07 7.15 -5.07
C PRO A 176 15.61 5.89 -4.28
N TYR A 177 15.88 5.79 -2.99
CA TYR A 177 15.66 4.57 -2.18
C TYR A 177 14.70 4.79 -1.00
N ARG A 178 13.73 5.72 -1.12
CA ARG A 178 12.82 6.08 -0.02
C ARG A 178 11.96 4.92 0.47
N THR A 179 11.61 3.96 -0.40
CA THR A 179 10.89 2.74 -0.01
C THR A 179 11.69 1.92 1.00
N TYR A 180 12.98 1.73 0.76
CA TYR A 180 13.84 1.00 1.71
C TYR A 180 13.98 1.73 3.03
N ALA A 181 14.02 3.06 3.03
CA ALA A 181 13.99 3.84 4.27
C ALA A 181 12.69 3.58 5.05
N CYS A 182 11.53 3.54 4.39
CA CYS A 182 10.26 3.18 5.02
C CYS A 182 10.29 1.77 5.63
N LEU A 183 10.83 0.77 4.92
CA LEU A 183 10.95 -0.60 5.43
C LEU A 183 11.80 -0.66 6.71
N HIS A 184 12.92 0.06 6.75
CA HIS A 184 13.77 0.13 7.93
C HIS A 184 13.10 0.89 9.09
N LEU A 185 12.37 1.97 8.81
CA LEU A 185 11.63 2.73 9.81
C LEU A 185 10.52 1.90 10.45
N TRP A 186 9.72 1.16 9.68
CA TRP A 186 8.70 0.26 10.22
C TRP A 186 9.33 -0.81 11.12
N ARG A 187 10.35 -1.52 10.62
CA ARG A 187 11.03 -2.56 11.42
C ARG A 187 11.59 -2.00 12.72
N TRP A 188 12.34 -0.91 12.65
CA TRP A 188 12.94 -0.29 13.83
C TRP A 188 11.89 0.12 14.88
N LYS A 189 10.73 0.62 14.42
CA LYS A 189 9.63 0.99 15.30
C LYS A 189 9.00 -0.25 15.96
N ASP A 190 8.83 -1.33 15.19
CA ASP A 190 8.16 -2.55 15.68
C ASP A 190 9.05 -3.38 16.62
N ASP A 191 10.37 -3.16 16.58
CA ASP A 191 11.38 -3.75 17.49
C ASP A 191 11.49 -2.97 18.82
N LYS A 192 10.78 -1.86 19.00
CA LYS A 192 10.74 -0.99 20.21
C LYS A 192 9.56 -1.30 21.13
#